data_c49b5672fa59b779ad59786e398f91ac
#
_entry.id   c49b5672fa59b779ad59786e398f91ac
#
_cell.length_a   1.000
_cell.length_b   1.000
_cell.length_c   1.000
_cell.angle_alpha   90.00
_cell.angle_beta   90.00
_cell.angle_gamma   90.00
#
_symmetry.space_group_name_H-M   'P 1'
#
loop_
_entity.id
_entity.type
_entity.pdbx_description
1 polymer ?
#
loop_
_entity_poly.entity_id
_entity_poly.type
_entity_poly.pdbx_seq_one_letter_code
_entity_poly.pdbx_strand_id
1 'polypeptide(L)'
;MSAQQLEIEDLIRKLGKEILPEHAKLLLFGSQARDDARPDSDWDLLILLEGEKVSNEDFDRWVFPFISLGWSLGVEINPVVYTYGEWQQRQITPFYKNVMREGVELC
;
A
#
# COMPACT_ATOMS: atom_id res chain seq x y z
N MET A 1 -11.66 11.54 6.87
CA MET A 1 -11.21 11.77 5.47
C MET A 1 -12.20 12.66 4.74
N SER A 2 -11.69 13.53 3.87
CA SER A 2 -12.54 14.30 2.96
C SER A 2 -13.17 13.38 1.90
N ALA A 3 -14.16 13.90 1.16
CA ALA A 3 -14.77 13.15 0.07
C ALA A 3 -13.73 12.76 -0.99
N GLN A 4 -12.80 13.66 -1.32
CA GLN A 4 -11.73 13.40 -2.27
C GLN A 4 -10.79 12.29 -1.78
N GLN A 5 -10.44 12.31 -0.50
CA GLN A 5 -9.58 11.27 0.08
C GLN A 5 -10.26 9.90 0.05
N LEU A 6 -11.56 9.85 0.36
CA LEU A 6 -12.31 8.59 0.29
C LEU A 6 -12.38 8.06 -1.14
N GLU A 7 -12.52 8.96 -2.12
CA GLU A 7 -12.53 8.56 -3.53
C GLU A 7 -11.18 7.97 -3.96
N ILE A 8 -10.08 8.60 -3.55
CA ILE A 8 -8.73 8.10 -3.85
C ILE A 8 -8.52 6.74 -3.20
N GLU A 9 -8.88 6.60 -1.92
CA GLU A 9 -8.77 5.32 -1.22
C GLU A 9 -9.53 4.22 -1.94
N ASP A 10 -10.74 4.52 -2.40
CA ASP A 10 -11.58 3.57 -3.12
C ASP A 10 -10.95 3.15 -4.45
N LEU A 11 -10.34 4.09 -5.18
CA LEU A 11 -9.65 3.79 -6.43
C LEU A 11 -8.41 2.91 -6.19
N ILE A 12 -7.67 3.16 -5.12
CA ILE A 12 -6.54 2.32 -4.73
C ILE A 12 -7.02 0.90 -4.41
N ARG A 13 -8.09 0.78 -3.63
CA ARG A 13 -8.69 -0.52 -3.29
C ARG A 13 -9.13 -1.28 -4.54
N LYS A 14 -9.81 -0.60 -5.46
CA LYS A 14 -10.29 -1.23 -6.70
C LYS A 14 -9.13 -1.73 -7.55
N LEU A 15 -8.08 -0.92 -7.68
CA LEU A 15 -6.89 -1.34 -8.41
C LEU A 15 -6.27 -2.58 -7.77
N GLY A 16 -6.14 -2.60 -6.45
CA GLY A 16 -5.60 -3.74 -5.73
C GLY A 16 -6.40 -5.02 -5.98
N LYS A 17 -7.72 -4.92 -5.93
CA LYS A 17 -8.59 -6.06 -6.20
C LYS A 17 -8.48 -6.54 -7.64
N GLU A 18 -8.22 -5.63 -8.57
CA GLU A 18 -8.15 -5.96 -9.99
C GLU A 18 -6.83 -6.64 -10.37
N ILE A 19 -5.69 -6.14 -9.84
CA ILE A 19 -4.38 -6.57 -10.33
C ILE A 19 -3.63 -7.51 -9.39
N LEU A 20 -3.82 -7.42 -8.06
CA LEU A 20 -3.00 -8.20 -7.13
C LEU A 20 -3.37 -9.68 -7.18
N PRO A 21 -2.37 -10.57 -7.04
CA PRO A 21 -2.63 -12.00 -7.08
C PRO A 21 -3.44 -12.44 -5.86
N GLU A 22 -4.03 -13.62 -5.98
CA GLU A 22 -4.74 -14.25 -4.87
C GLU A 22 -3.82 -14.36 -3.65
N HIS A 23 -4.37 -14.17 -2.46
CA HIS A 23 -3.65 -14.19 -1.19
C HIS A 23 -2.69 -13.04 -0.94
N ALA A 24 -2.54 -12.09 -1.88
CA ALA A 24 -1.83 -10.86 -1.61
C ALA A 24 -2.66 -9.97 -0.68
N LYS A 25 -1.98 -9.08 0.05
CA LYS A 25 -2.65 -8.08 0.87
C LYS A 25 -2.19 -6.69 0.48
N LEU A 26 -3.10 -5.73 0.61
CA LEU A 26 -2.83 -4.32 0.40
C LEU A 26 -3.27 -3.56 1.64
N LEU A 27 -2.33 -2.86 2.27
CA LEU A 27 -2.60 -2.07 3.47
C LEU A 27 -2.26 -0.61 3.22
N LEU A 28 -3.07 0.26 3.81
CA LEU A 28 -2.80 1.70 3.87
C LEU A 28 -2.18 2.00 5.24
N PHE A 29 -1.08 2.74 5.27
CA PHE A 29 -0.49 3.18 6.52
C PHE A 29 -0.11 4.65 6.44
N GLY A 30 0.56 5.17 7.46
CA GLY A 30 0.96 6.56 7.49
C GLY A 30 -0.20 7.50 7.81
N SER A 31 -0.05 8.79 7.46
CA SER A 31 -1.00 9.82 7.86
C SER A 31 -2.41 9.62 7.30
N GLN A 32 -2.54 9.06 6.10
CA GLN A 32 -3.86 8.79 5.52
C GLN A 32 -4.60 7.71 6.32
N ALA A 33 -3.89 6.71 6.84
CA ALA A 33 -4.50 5.67 7.67
C ALA A 33 -4.89 6.20 9.05
N ARG A 34 -4.10 7.12 9.60
CA ARG A 34 -4.38 7.72 10.91
C ARG A 34 -5.46 8.81 10.88
N ASP A 35 -5.90 9.18 9.69
CA ASP A 35 -6.89 10.23 9.49
C ASP A 35 -6.42 11.62 9.99
N ASP A 36 -5.10 11.83 9.98
CA ASP A 36 -4.49 13.13 10.31
C ASP A 36 -3.78 13.74 9.09
N ALA A 37 -4.06 13.23 7.90
CA ALA A 37 -3.44 13.68 6.67
C ALA A 37 -4.02 15.01 6.21
N ARG A 38 -3.14 15.81 5.61
CA ARG A 38 -3.56 16.98 4.83
C ARG A 38 -4.03 16.50 3.45
N PRO A 39 -4.79 17.32 2.71
CA PRO A 39 -5.24 16.92 1.36
C PRO A 39 -4.10 16.56 0.40
N ASP A 40 -2.91 17.13 0.61
CA ASP A 40 -1.73 16.89 -0.22
C ASP A 40 -0.76 15.86 0.36
N SER A 41 -1.14 15.17 1.43
CA SER A 41 -0.31 14.14 2.04
C SER A 41 -0.20 12.91 1.13
N ASP A 42 0.97 12.24 1.20
CA ASP A 42 1.24 11.04 0.43
C ASP A 42 0.35 9.87 0.88
N TRP A 43 0.17 8.93 -0.03
CA TRP A 43 -0.54 7.68 0.22
C TRP A 43 0.47 6.56 0.36
N ASP A 44 0.69 6.11 1.59
CA ASP A 44 1.67 5.06 1.88
C ASP A 44 0.99 3.70 1.88
N LEU A 45 1.45 2.83 1.00
CA LEU A 45 0.87 1.50 0.82
C LEU A 45 1.88 0.41 1.12
N LEU A 46 1.40 -0.67 1.72
CA LEU A 46 2.18 -1.89 1.89
C LEU A 46 1.51 -3.01 1.11
N ILE A 47 2.27 -3.64 0.23
CA ILE A 47 1.82 -4.81 -0.54
C ILE A 47 2.57 -6.02 -0.01
N LEU A 48 1.82 -7.06 0.39
CA LEU A 48 2.39 -8.32 0.86
C LEU A 48 2.07 -9.41 -0.15
N LEU A 49 3.11 -10.10 -0.60
CA LEU A 49 3.00 -11.15 -1.61
C LEU A 49 3.43 -12.50 -1.04
N GLU A 50 2.91 -13.56 -1.63
CA GLU A 50 3.42 -14.91 -1.39
C GLU A 50 4.77 -15.08 -2.09
N GLY A 51 5.55 -16.08 -1.66
CA GLY A 51 6.86 -16.38 -2.24
C GLY A 51 7.98 -16.08 -1.27
N GLU A 52 9.21 -16.32 -1.72
CA GLU A 52 10.40 -16.16 -0.88
C GLU A 52 10.96 -14.75 -0.93
N LYS A 53 11.02 -14.17 -2.13
CA LYS A 53 11.59 -12.84 -2.36
C LYS A 53 10.78 -12.10 -3.40
N VAL A 54 10.75 -10.78 -3.26
CA VAL A 54 10.19 -9.91 -4.30
C VAL A 54 11.19 -9.82 -5.45
N SER A 55 10.72 -10.08 -6.66
CA SER A 55 11.52 -9.97 -7.88
C SER A 55 11.31 -8.63 -8.57
N ASN A 56 12.18 -8.31 -9.56
CA ASN A 56 11.98 -7.11 -10.37
C ASN A 56 10.68 -7.17 -11.17
N GLU A 57 10.28 -8.36 -11.61
CA GLU A 57 9.00 -8.56 -12.30
C GLU A 57 7.82 -8.27 -11.39
N ASP A 58 7.93 -8.65 -10.11
CA ASP A 58 6.90 -8.35 -9.12
C ASP A 58 6.71 -6.86 -8.97
N PHE A 59 7.80 -6.09 -8.95
CA PHE A 59 7.72 -4.64 -8.86
C PHE A 59 6.96 -4.06 -10.05
N ASP A 60 7.35 -4.44 -11.28
CA ASP A 60 6.71 -3.91 -12.48
C ASP A 60 5.24 -4.29 -12.57
N ARG A 61 4.91 -5.51 -12.17
CA ARG A 61 3.57 -6.06 -12.31
C ARG A 61 2.61 -5.60 -11.22
N TRP A 62 3.07 -5.53 -9.97
CA TRP A 62 2.21 -5.34 -8.81
C TRP A 62 2.37 -3.98 -8.14
N VAL A 63 3.53 -3.36 -8.25
CA VAL A 63 3.84 -2.11 -7.54
C VAL A 63 3.68 -0.89 -8.44
N PHE A 64 4.27 -0.92 -9.61
CA PHE A 64 4.26 0.21 -10.53
C PHE A 64 2.86 0.71 -10.88
N PRO A 65 1.84 -0.16 -11.06
CA PRO A 65 0.49 0.34 -11.36
C PRO A 65 -0.07 1.33 -10.32
N PHE A 66 0.30 1.18 -9.05
CA PHE A 66 -0.13 2.12 -8.01
C PHE A 66 0.55 3.47 -8.16
N ILE A 67 1.84 3.47 -8.51
CA ILE A 67 2.57 4.71 -8.77
C ILE A 67 1.93 5.44 -9.96
N SER A 68 1.64 4.70 -11.03
CA SER A 68 0.99 5.23 -12.21
C SER A 68 -0.40 5.81 -11.92
N LEU A 69 -1.16 5.14 -11.06
CA LEU A 69 -2.46 5.65 -10.61
C LEU A 69 -2.29 7.01 -9.93
N GLY A 70 -1.28 7.14 -9.05
CA GLY A 70 -0.99 8.42 -8.40
C GLY A 70 -0.73 9.53 -9.40
N TRP A 71 0.08 9.25 -10.42
CA TRP A 71 0.36 10.25 -11.46
C TRP A 71 -0.91 10.70 -12.17
N SER A 72 -1.83 9.78 -12.46
CA SER A 72 -3.08 10.13 -13.13
C SER A 72 -4.02 10.93 -12.26
N LEU A 73 -3.93 10.78 -10.93
CA LEU A 73 -4.78 11.49 -9.98
C LEU A 73 -4.14 12.77 -9.44
N GLY A 74 -2.89 13.03 -9.77
CA GLY A 74 -2.17 14.19 -9.24
C GLY A 74 -1.81 14.07 -7.77
N VAL A 75 -1.65 12.85 -7.27
CA VAL A 75 -1.24 12.59 -5.89
C VAL A 75 -0.01 11.69 -5.87
N GLU A 76 0.70 11.68 -4.75
CA GLU A 76 1.85 10.80 -4.59
C GLU A 76 1.44 9.53 -3.87
N ILE A 77 1.64 8.39 -4.54
CA ILE A 77 1.40 7.07 -3.95
C ILE A 77 2.75 6.40 -3.81
N ASN A 78 3.08 5.97 -2.60
CA ASN A 78 4.37 5.37 -2.24
C ASN A 78 4.16 3.92 -1.81
N PRO A 79 4.16 2.96 -2.75
CA PRO A 79 4.00 1.56 -2.39
C PRO A 79 5.33 0.96 -1.95
N VAL A 80 5.26 0.18 -0.87
CA VAL A 80 6.35 -0.66 -0.38
C VAL A 80 5.90 -2.10 -0.52
N VAL A 81 6.78 -2.99 -0.98
CA VAL A 81 6.42 -4.38 -1.23
C VAL A 81 7.37 -5.33 -0.52
N TYR A 82 6.81 -6.34 0.11
CA TYR A 82 7.53 -7.45 0.74
C TYR A 82 6.77 -8.73 0.49
N THR A 83 7.48 -9.86 0.55
CA THR A 83 6.78 -11.13 0.76
C THR A 83 6.37 -11.22 2.23
N TYR A 84 5.44 -12.12 2.54
CA TYR A 84 5.05 -12.34 3.94
C TYR A 84 6.25 -12.71 4.80
N GLY A 85 7.14 -13.57 4.31
CA GLY A 85 8.34 -13.96 5.05
C GLY A 85 9.29 -12.81 5.29
N GLU A 86 9.54 -12.00 4.25
CA GLU A 86 10.38 -10.81 4.39
C GLU A 86 9.80 -9.83 5.38
N TRP A 87 8.48 -9.67 5.38
CA TRP A 87 7.80 -8.78 6.31
C TRP A 87 7.95 -9.27 7.75
N GLN A 88 7.77 -10.56 7.99
CA GLN A 88 7.94 -11.16 9.32
C GLN A 88 9.35 -10.96 9.87
N GLN A 89 10.35 -10.96 9.03
CA GLN A 89 11.74 -10.74 9.45
C GLN A 89 11.97 -9.33 10.00
N ARG A 90 11.04 -8.41 9.75
CA ARG A 90 11.13 -7.02 10.20
C ARG A 90 10.33 -6.74 11.47
N GLN A 91 9.80 -7.75 12.12
CA GLN A 91 8.85 -7.58 13.22
C GLN A 91 9.41 -6.82 14.42
N ILE A 92 10.74 -6.78 14.59
CA ILE A 92 11.36 -6.02 15.67
C ILE A 92 11.53 -4.53 15.33
N THR A 93 11.32 -4.13 14.09
CA THR A 93 11.53 -2.74 13.67
C THR A 93 10.36 -1.85 14.08
N PRO A 94 10.62 -0.55 14.33
CA PRO A 94 9.54 0.41 14.56
C PRO A 94 8.57 0.50 13.39
N PHE A 95 9.07 0.39 12.16
CA PHE A 95 8.24 0.44 10.96
C PHE A 95 7.19 -0.67 10.97
N TYR A 96 7.61 -1.91 11.21
CA TYR A 96 6.69 -3.04 11.29
C TYR A 96 5.62 -2.80 12.36
N LYS A 97 6.06 -2.40 13.56
CA LYS A 97 5.15 -2.19 14.68
C LYS A 97 4.14 -1.08 14.41
N ASN A 98 4.58 0.01 13.77
CA ASN A 98 3.69 1.11 13.42
C ASN A 98 2.65 0.70 12.39
N VAL A 99 3.07 -0.02 11.35
CA VAL A 99 2.15 -0.48 10.31
C VAL A 99 1.13 -1.45 10.89
N MET A 100 1.58 -2.41 11.72
CA MET A 100 0.66 -3.39 12.30
C MET A 100 -0.33 -2.76 13.27
N ARG A 101 0.05 -1.64 13.92
CA ARG A 101 -0.85 -0.93 14.83
C ARG A 101 -1.82 -0.02 14.09
N GLU A 102 -1.36 0.69 13.07
CA GLU A 102 -2.11 1.77 12.41
C GLU A 102 -2.65 1.40 11.04
N GLY A 103 -2.10 0.37 10.42
CA GLY A 103 -2.44 0.01 9.05
C GLY A 103 -3.89 -0.42 8.88
N VAL A 104 -4.45 -0.04 7.73
CA VAL A 104 -5.82 -0.41 7.36
C VAL A 104 -5.73 -1.32 6.14
N GLU A 105 -6.29 -2.52 6.27
CA GLU A 105 -6.31 -3.46 5.14
C GLU A 105 -7.33 -2.99 4.10
N LEU A 106 -6.86 -2.76 2.88
CA LEU A 106 -7.72 -2.35 1.77
C LEU A 106 -8.24 -3.54 0.97
N CYS A 107 -7.45 -4.56 0.85
CA CYS A 107 -7.89 -5.83 0.25
C CYS A 107 -6.90 -6.98 0.52
#